data_95f8a5293e6b9738f5c09aa4b819d8b9
#
_entry.id   95f8a5293e6b9738f5c09aa4b819d8b9
#
_cell.length_a   1.000
_cell.length_b   1.000
_cell.length_c   1.000
_cell.angle_alpha   90.00
_cell.angle_beta   90.00
_cell.angle_gamma   90.00
#
_symmetry.space_group_name_H-M   'P 1'
#
loop_
_entity.id
_entity.type
_entity.pdbx_description
1 polymer ?
#
loop_
_entity_poly.entity_id
_entity_poly.type
_entity_poly.pdbx_seq_one_letter_code
_entity_poly.pdbx_strand_id
1 'polypeptide(L)'
;MKRIIATALAAASLTAGITTATITTGAGEASASERTDQGQGRPDRYVLPGDAAGSRFEGIGVDQRRGLFYVSEVTGGEIHRGTARDADAEQWLAGDGTDGRYTARGITVDRAGNVYIAGGPNGIGNPDRPDLWVYSHDGELLAALRVPGTADAFLNDVAIGADGAAYFTNSNDPQIFRVAPAGDGWAAELWADASGTIDRVAGFNLGGIALSADGSAFVVAQGNTGALWRFATVDGAVSAIDTQGADLVNADGLVRQGNELTVIRNFSKMVATMRISADGDTVHRVAQRASDPDRVYTTAKVLHGRLLAVDSKFDEQPAPSGPYDVVGSPWA
;
A
#
# COMPACT_ATOMS: atom_id res chain seq x y z
N MET A 1 -60.28 -4.95 35.45
CA MET A 1 -60.24 -5.91 36.59
C MET A 1 -58.81 -6.04 37.06
N LYS A 2 -58.65 -5.71 38.31
CA LYS A 2 -57.51 -5.76 39.20
C LYS A 2 -56.81 -7.13 39.24
N ARG A 3 -55.48 -7.18 39.34
CA ARG A 3 -54.81 -7.74 40.53
C ARG A 3 -53.32 -7.44 40.48
N ILE A 4 -52.89 -6.69 41.46
CA ILE A 4 -51.55 -6.46 42.00
C ILE A 4 -51.21 -7.62 42.92
N ILE A 5 -49.98 -8.14 42.84
CA ILE A 5 -49.36 -8.85 43.96
C ILE A 5 -47.89 -8.36 44.09
N ALA A 6 -47.64 -7.72 45.20
CA ALA A 6 -46.31 -7.41 45.75
C ALA A 6 -45.99 -8.47 46.83
N THR A 7 -44.74 -8.79 47.06
CA THR A 7 -44.13 -9.33 48.27
C THR A 7 -42.67 -9.69 47.96
N ALA A 8 -41.63 -9.57 48.74
CA ALA A 8 -41.31 -8.85 50.00
C ALA A 8 -39.78 -9.05 50.17
N LEU A 9 -39.13 -8.09 50.79
CA LEU A 9 -37.74 -8.12 51.23
C LEU A 9 -37.47 -9.25 52.23
N ALA A 10 -36.25 -9.84 52.16
CA ALA A 10 -35.63 -10.46 53.34
C ALA A 10 -34.15 -10.06 53.42
N ALA A 11 -33.85 -9.27 54.43
CA ALA A 11 -32.50 -8.95 54.88
C ALA A 11 -31.97 -10.07 55.79
N ALA A 12 -30.75 -10.52 55.59
CA ALA A 12 -30.05 -11.36 56.54
C ALA A 12 -28.65 -10.74 56.81
N SER A 13 -28.52 -10.21 57.98
CA SER A 13 -27.28 -9.82 58.64
C SER A 13 -26.55 -11.07 59.17
N LEU A 14 -25.26 -11.21 58.90
CA LEU A 14 -24.39 -12.11 59.63
C LEU A 14 -23.11 -11.44 60.06
N THR A 15 -22.86 -11.58 61.33
CA THR A 15 -21.86 -11.05 62.23
C THR A 15 -20.42 -11.49 61.91
N ALA A 16 -19.50 -10.59 62.23
CA ALA A 16 -18.06 -10.75 62.17
C ALA A 16 -17.52 -11.84 63.13
N GLY A 17 -16.59 -12.63 62.59
CA GLY A 17 -15.69 -13.47 63.34
C GLY A 17 -14.25 -13.09 63.05
N ILE A 18 -13.56 -12.48 64.01
CA ILE A 18 -12.13 -12.14 63.95
C ILE A 18 -11.36 -13.38 64.39
N THR A 19 -10.61 -13.96 63.50
CA THR A 19 -9.59 -14.96 63.84
C THR A 19 -8.22 -14.39 63.49
N THR A 20 -7.44 -14.10 64.48
CA THR A 20 -6.02 -13.72 64.41
C THR A 20 -5.19 -14.95 64.03
N ALA A 21 -4.63 -14.96 62.83
CA ALA A 21 -3.63 -15.93 62.44
C ALA A 21 -2.25 -15.25 62.44
N THR A 22 -1.37 -15.82 63.22
CA THR A 22 0.05 -15.48 63.36
C THR A 22 0.78 -15.78 62.04
N ILE A 23 1.37 -14.80 61.43
CA ILE A 23 2.19 -14.95 60.24
C ILE A 23 3.63 -15.21 60.68
N THR A 24 4.11 -16.42 60.42
CA THR A 24 5.53 -16.76 60.46
C THR A 24 6.18 -16.30 59.14
N THR A 25 7.12 -15.39 59.21
CA THR A 25 7.95 -14.94 58.13
C THR A 25 8.92 -16.03 57.69
N GLY A 26 8.57 -16.75 56.60
CA GLY A 26 9.52 -17.53 55.84
C GLY A 26 9.98 -16.68 54.65
N ALA A 27 11.23 -16.24 54.68
CA ALA A 27 11.89 -15.64 53.52
C ALA A 27 12.10 -16.72 52.44
N GLY A 28 11.19 -16.82 51.50
CA GLY A 28 11.38 -17.53 50.27
C GLY A 28 11.70 -16.50 49.19
N GLU A 29 12.93 -16.50 48.72
CA GLU A 29 13.32 -15.73 47.54
C GLU A 29 12.51 -16.26 46.31
N ALA A 30 11.44 -15.56 46.01
CA ALA A 30 10.80 -15.71 44.70
C ALA A 30 11.71 -14.97 43.72
N SER A 31 12.54 -15.75 43.00
CA SER A 31 13.19 -15.32 41.77
C SER A 31 12.09 -14.86 40.84
N ALA A 32 11.84 -13.56 40.80
CA ALA A 32 11.14 -12.92 39.71
C ALA A 32 12.05 -13.09 38.46
N SER A 33 11.70 -14.04 37.62
CA SER A 33 12.21 -14.05 36.26
C SER A 33 11.67 -12.77 35.63
N GLU A 34 12.48 -11.72 35.67
CA GLU A 34 12.35 -10.59 34.75
C GLU A 34 12.28 -11.20 33.35
N ARG A 35 11.06 -11.33 32.81
CA ARG A 35 10.89 -11.33 31.39
C ARG A 35 11.36 -9.95 30.93
N THR A 36 12.62 -9.84 30.61
CA THR A 36 13.09 -8.82 29.70
C THR A 36 12.38 -9.10 28.39
N ASP A 37 11.21 -8.50 28.23
CA ASP A 37 10.69 -8.15 26.91
C ASP A 37 11.68 -7.12 26.36
N GLN A 38 12.81 -7.61 25.90
CA GLN A 38 13.70 -6.86 25.03
C GLN A 38 12.86 -6.68 23.79
N GLY A 39 12.16 -5.53 23.70
CA GLY A 39 11.52 -5.08 22.49
C GLY A 39 12.56 -5.14 21.37
N GLN A 40 12.55 -6.23 20.61
CA GLN A 40 13.28 -6.29 19.36
C GLN A 40 12.70 -5.14 18.54
N GLY A 41 13.51 -4.07 18.42
CA GLY A 41 13.16 -2.91 17.61
C GLY A 41 12.81 -3.44 16.21
N ARG A 42 11.79 -2.85 15.59
CA ARG A 42 11.43 -3.21 14.23
C ARG A 42 12.67 -3.09 13.34
N PRO A 43 12.91 -4.02 12.40
CA PRO A 43 14.04 -3.96 11.49
C PRO A 43 14.05 -2.65 10.70
N ASP A 44 15.21 -2.02 10.52
CA ASP A 44 15.33 -0.86 9.62
C ASP A 44 15.33 -1.25 8.15
N ARG A 45 15.54 -2.53 7.90
CA ARG A 45 15.65 -3.11 6.59
C ARG A 45 15.03 -4.50 6.58
N TYR A 46 14.29 -4.80 5.52
CA TYR A 46 13.65 -6.09 5.27
C TYR A 46 14.22 -6.67 3.98
N VAL A 47 14.85 -7.82 4.07
CA VAL A 47 15.48 -8.48 2.93
C VAL A 47 14.42 -9.21 2.11
N LEU A 48 14.42 -8.95 0.81
CA LEU A 48 13.57 -9.66 -0.15
C LEU A 48 14.38 -10.78 -0.81
N PRO A 49 13.81 -11.97 -1.01
CA PRO A 49 14.37 -12.95 -1.92
C PRO A 49 14.33 -12.39 -3.35
N GLY A 50 15.24 -12.82 -4.19
CA GLY A 50 15.27 -12.43 -5.60
C GLY A 50 15.92 -13.52 -6.44
N ASP A 51 15.77 -13.40 -7.75
CA ASP A 51 16.22 -14.39 -8.71
C ASP A 51 17.72 -14.35 -8.96
N ALA A 52 18.26 -15.49 -9.32
CA ALA A 52 19.68 -15.60 -9.70
C ALA A 52 20.02 -14.75 -10.95
N ALA A 53 19.03 -14.49 -11.81
CA ALA A 53 19.16 -13.63 -12.99
C ALA A 53 19.04 -12.14 -12.66
N GLY A 54 18.69 -11.80 -11.42
CA GLY A 54 18.47 -10.46 -10.91
C GLY A 54 17.01 -10.03 -10.92
N SER A 55 16.59 -9.36 -9.85
CA SER A 55 15.23 -8.92 -9.61
C SER A 55 15.10 -7.40 -9.59
N ARG A 56 13.94 -6.88 -9.99
CA ARG A 56 13.53 -5.48 -9.85
C ARG A 56 12.17 -5.41 -9.21
N PHE A 57 12.05 -4.54 -8.23
CA PHE A 57 10.84 -4.39 -7.43
C PHE A 57 10.18 -3.02 -7.72
N GLU A 58 8.87 -2.92 -7.50
CA GLU A 58 8.19 -1.65 -7.76
C GLU A 58 7.19 -1.28 -6.66
N GLY A 59 6.16 -2.09 -6.42
CA GLY A 59 5.06 -1.76 -5.55
C GLY A 59 5.21 -2.30 -4.13
N ILE A 60 4.60 -1.62 -3.18
CA ILE A 60 4.39 -2.12 -1.82
C ILE A 60 2.95 -1.92 -1.39
N GLY A 61 2.30 -2.97 -0.88
CA GLY A 61 0.99 -2.95 -0.24
C GLY A 61 1.12 -3.32 1.24
N VAL A 62 0.18 -2.86 2.07
CA VAL A 62 0.22 -3.16 3.51
C VAL A 62 -1.14 -3.63 4.03
N ASP A 63 -1.12 -4.70 4.81
CA ASP A 63 -2.24 -5.13 5.65
C ASP A 63 -2.00 -4.66 7.09
N GLN A 64 -2.63 -3.53 7.44
CA GLN A 64 -2.49 -2.93 8.78
C GLN A 64 -3.00 -3.87 9.89
N ARG A 65 -4.01 -4.69 9.61
CA ARG A 65 -4.64 -5.57 10.61
C ARG A 65 -3.76 -6.75 10.96
N ARG A 66 -3.09 -7.31 9.94
CA ARG A 66 -2.22 -8.48 10.11
C ARG A 66 -0.77 -8.10 10.34
N GLY A 67 -0.41 -6.81 10.16
CA GLY A 67 0.96 -6.33 10.28
C GLY A 67 1.86 -6.85 9.17
N LEU A 68 1.30 -7.06 7.98
CA LEU A 68 1.98 -7.58 6.80
C LEU A 68 2.26 -6.47 5.77
N PHE A 69 3.32 -6.65 5.02
CA PHE A 69 3.55 -5.94 3.77
C PHE A 69 3.76 -6.92 2.62
N TYR A 70 3.40 -6.48 1.42
CA TYR A 70 3.57 -7.23 0.18
C TYR A 70 4.38 -6.38 -0.79
N VAL A 71 5.31 -6.99 -1.51
CA VAL A 71 6.17 -6.31 -2.49
C VAL A 71 6.05 -7.04 -3.83
N SER A 72 5.84 -6.27 -4.89
CA SER A 72 5.73 -6.78 -6.25
C SER A 72 7.06 -6.75 -6.98
N GLU A 73 7.34 -7.77 -7.77
CA GLU A 73 8.50 -7.89 -8.62
C GLU A 73 8.14 -7.64 -10.09
N VAL A 74 8.86 -6.71 -10.73
CA VAL A 74 8.65 -6.38 -12.15
C VAL A 74 9.24 -7.43 -13.08
N THR A 75 10.37 -8.02 -12.69
CA THR A 75 10.98 -9.17 -13.36
C THR A 75 10.24 -10.44 -12.90
N GLY A 76 9.70 -11.24 -13.76
CA GLY A 76 9.01 -12.48 -13.40
C GLY A 76 7.59 -12.33 -12.83
N GLY A 77 7.30 -11.31 -12.04
CA GLY A 77 5.98 -11.05 -11.48
C GLY A 77 5.69 -11.73 -10.14
N GLU A 78 6.71 -12.14 -9.40
CA GLU A 78 6.60 -12.66 -8.05
C GLU A 78 5.99 -11.63 -7.10
N ILE A 79 5.35 -12.12 -6.05
CA ILE A 79 4.93 -11.29 -4.92
C ILE A 79 5.61 -11.83 -3.67
N HIS A 80 6.29 -10.94 -2.97
CA HIS A 80 6.96 -11.23 -1.71
C HIS A 80 6.12 -10.71 -0.55
N ARG A 81 6.22 -11.35 0.61
CA ARG A 81 5.48 -10.97 1.81
C ARG A 81 6.43 -10.93 3.01
N GLY A 82 6.31 -9.88 3.81
CA GLY A 82 7.02 -9.75 5.07
C GLY A 82 6.13 -9.30 6.20
N THR A 83 6.64 -9.37 7.42
CA THR A 83 5.96 -8.85 8.61
C THR A 83 6.63 -7.57 9.10
N ALA A 84 5.94 -6.79 9.93
CA ALA A 84 6.53 -5.59 10.54
C ALA A 84 7.68 -5.90 11.52
N ARG A 85 7.93 -7.17 11.85
CA ARG A 85 8.85 -7.60 12.92
C ARG A 85 10.04 -8.43 12.43
N ASP A 86 9.84 -9.21 11.36
CA ASP A 86 10.85 -10.12 10.84
C ASP A 86 11.67 -9.43 9.76
N ALA A 87 12.99 -9.53 9.83
CA ALA A 87 13.89 -8.89 8.88
C ALA A 87 13.89 -9.53 7.49
N ASP A 88 13.45 -10.77 7.39
CA ASP A 88 13.41 -11.52 6.14
C ASP A 88 11.97 -11.64 5.63
N ALA A 89 11.76 -11.29 4.37
CA ALA A 89 10.52 -11.56 3.65
C ALA A 89 10.59 -12.91 2.94
N GLU A 90 9.44 -13.44 2.57
CA GLU A 90 9.31 -14.70 1.82
C GLU A 90 8.66 -14.44 0.45
N GLN A 91 8.92 -15.30 -0.52
CA GLN A 91 8.10 -15.35 -1.73
C GLN A 91 6.74 -15.92 -1.37
N TRP A 92 5.71 -15.11 -1.55
CA TRP A 92 4.32 -15.49 -1.24
C TRP A 92 3.58 -16.06 -2.45
N LEU A 93 3.72 -15.43 -3.62
CA LEU A 93 3.16 -15.93 -4.87
C LEU A 93 4.28 -16.09 -5.90
N ALA A 94 4.27 -17.24 -6.58
CA ALA A 94 5.19 -17.50 -7.68
C ALA A 94 4.84 -16.60 -8.88
N GLY A 95 5.84 -16.24 -9.67
CA GLY A 95 5.74 -15.52 -10.91
C GLY A 95 5.87 -16.42 -12.14
N ASP A 96 6.61 -15.96 -13.15
CA ASP A 96 6.99 -16.68 -14.37
C ASP A 96 5.80 -17.29 -15.13
N GLY A 97 4.70 -16.54 -15.18
CA GLY A 97 3.47 -16.96 -15.87
C GLY A 97 2.45 -17.64 -14.97
N THR A 98 2.71 -17.80 -13.68
CA THR A 98 1.68 -18.26 -12.73
C THR A 98 0.49 -17.28 -12.80
N ASP A 99 -0.71 -17.82 -13.02
CA ASP A 99 -1.95 -17.07 -13.24
C ASP A 99 -1.86 -16.05 -14.41
N GLY A 100 -0.95 -16.27 -15.35
CA GLY A 100 -0.65 -15.37 -16.47
C GLY A 100 0.19 -14.15 -16.06
N ARG A 101 0.78 -14.12 -14.86
CA ARG A 101 1.55 -12.99 -14.32
C ARG A 101 3.05 -13.16 -14.63
N TYR A 102 3.57 -12.25 -15.46
CA TYR A 102 4.99 -12.14 -15.83
C TYR A 102 5.61 -10.83 -15.35
N THR A 103 4.82 -9.93 -14.80
CA THR A 103 5.25 -8.66 -14.21
C THR A 103 4.21 -8.25 -13.18
N ALA A 104 4.66 -7.64 -12.10
CA ALA A 104 3.80 -7.05 -11.09
C ALA A 104 4.35 -5.66 -10.69
N ARG A 105 3.43 -4.70 -10.52
CA ARG A 105 3.73 -3.29 -10.26
C ARG A 105 3.04 -2.82 -9.00
N GLY A 106 2.31 -1.72 -9.04
CA GLY A 106 1.55 -1.24 -7.90
C GLY A 106 0.75 -2.34 -7.21
N ILE A 107 0.74 -2.33 -5.89
CA ILE A 107 0.06 -3.33 -5.07
C ILE A 107 -0.60 -2.66 -3.87
N THR A 108 -1.82 -3.06 -3.57
CA THR A 108 -2.55 -2.56 -2.39
C THR A 108 -3.38 -3.66 -1.75
N VAL A 109 -3.82 -3.42 -0.51
CA VAL A 109 -4.61 -4.37 0.26
C VAL A 109 -5.87 -3.67 0.76
N ASP A 110 -7.03 -4.31 0.60
CA ASP A 110 -8.29 -3.81 1.12
C ASP A 110 -8.50 -4.17 2.61
N ARG A 111 -9.63 -3.76 3.17
CA ARG A 111 -9.96 -4.04 4.58
C ARG A 111 -10.26 -5.51 4.86
N ALA A 112 -10.64 -6.29 3.87
CA ALA A 112 -10.84 -7.74 4.00
C ALA A 112 -9.52 -8.50 3.97
N GLY A 113 -8.48 -7.90 3.40
CA GLY A 113 -7.17 -8.48 3.18
C GLY A 113 -6.98 -8.97 1.75
N ASN A 114 -7.89 -8.63 0.83
CA ASN A 114 -7.68 -8.93 -0.58
C ASN A 114 -6.54 -8.06 -1.11
N VAL A 115 -5.65 -8.70 -1.87
CA VAL A 115 -4.45 -8.10 -2.44
C VAL A 115 -4.69 -7.84 -3.92
N TYR A 116 -4.59 -6.57 -4.33
CA TYR A 116 -4.79 -6.11 -5.71
C TYR A 116 -3.43 -5.78 -6.31
N ILE A 117 -3.14 -6.33 -7.48
CA ILE A 117 -1.84 -6.25 -8.13
C ILE A 117 -2.01 -5.67 -9.53
N ALA A 118 -1.32 -4.58 -9.81
CA ALA A 118 -1.23 -3.97 -11.13
C ALA A 118 -0.15 -4.65 -11.97
N GLY A 119 -0.36 -4.72 -13.27
CA GLY A 119 0.60 -5.23 -14.24
C GLY A 119 0.35 -4.63 -15.61
N GLY A 120 0.53 -5.41 -16.65
CA GLY A 120 0.27 -4.97 -18.03
C GLY A 120 1.19 -5.66 -19.01
N PRO A 121 1.02 -5.44 -20.32
CA PRO A 121 1.77 -6.13 -21.34
C PRO A 121 3.28 -5.87 -21.26
N ASN A 122 3.69 -4.69 -20.90
CA ASN A 122 5.06 -4.27 -20.61
C ASN A 122 6.15 -5.06 -21.41
N GLY A 123 6.06 -5.02 -22.74
CA GLY A 123 6.99 -5.70 -23.65
C GLY A 123 6.84 -7.23 -23.74
N ILE A 124 5.96 -7.85 -22.96
CA ILE A 124 5.67 -9.28 -23.06
C ILE A 124 4.52 -9.47 -24.07
N GLY A 125 4.82 -9.99 -25.24
CA GLY A 125 3.93 -10.03 -26.39
C GLY A 125 2.78 -11.04 -26.30
N ASN A 126 2.04 -11.12 -25.21
CA ASN A 126 0.83 -11.94 -25.11
C ASN A 126 -0.41 -11.06 -24.87
N PRO A 127 -1.23 -10.79 -25.90
CA PRO A 127 -2.40 -9.92 -25.78
C PRO A 127 -3.52 -10.50 -24.91
N ASP A 128 -3.53 -11.81 -24.68
CA ASP A 128 -4.62 -12.49 -23.97
C ASP A 128 -4.36 -12.61 -22.45
N ARG A 129 -3.19 -12.21 -21.96
CA ARG A 129 -2.86 -12.28 -20.55
C ARG A 129 -3.61 -11.22 -19.73
N PRO A 130 -3.82 -11.46 -18.42
CA PRO A 130 -4.39 -10.47 -17.53
C PRO A 130 -3.51 -9.21 -17.41
N ASP A 131 -4.15 -8.07 -17.14
CA ASP A 131 -3.48 -6.80 -16.80
C ASP A 131 -3.40 -6.58 -15.28
N LEU A 132 -4.24 -7.28 -14.52
CA LEU A 132 -4.32 -7.16 -13.06
C LEU A 132 -4.81 -8.46 -12.42
N TRP A 133 -4.52 -8.59 -11.12
CA TRP A 133 -4.92 -9.75 -10.33
C TRP A 133 -5.49 -9.31 -8.98
N VAL A 134 -6.39 -10.14 -8.46
CA VAL A 134 -6.91 -10.04 -7.09
C VAL A 134 -6.72 -11.38 -6.40
N TYR A 135 -6.06 -11.38 -5.27
CA TYR A 135 -5.89 -12.57 -4.43
C TYR A 135 -6.50 -12.38 -3.05
N SER A 136 -6.94 -13.44 -2.43
CA SER A 136 -7.23 -13.44 -1.00
C SER A 136 -5.95 -13.29 -0.18
N HIS A 137 -6.06 -12.96 1.08
CA HIS A 137 -4.90 -12.91 2.00
C HIS A 137 -4.19 -14.27 2.19
N ASP A 138 -4.87 -15.37 1.86
CA ASP A 138 -4.30 -16.71 1.89
C ASP A 138 -3.61 -17.11 0.58
N GLY A 139 -3.66 -16.25 -0.45
CA GLY A 139 -3.04 -16.51 -1.75
C GLY A 139 -3.93 -17.23 -2.75
N GLU A 140 -5.24 -17.34 -2.49
CA GLU A 140 -6.19 -17.86 -3.46
C GLU A 140 -6.46 -16.81 -4.55
N LEU A 141 -6.37 -17.18 -5.83
CA LEU A 141 -6.71 -16.31 -6.94
C LEU A 141 -8.23 -16.06 -6.98
N LEU A 142 -8.64 -14.81 -6.77
CA LEU A 142 -10.03 -14.38 -6.84
C LEU A 142 -10.39 -13.85 -8.24
N ALA A 143 -9.45 -13.18 -8.91
CA ALA A 143 -9.62 -12.67 -10.26
C ALA A 143 -8.28 -12.47 -10.97
N ALA A 144 -8.30 -12.69 -12.29
CA ALA A 144 -7.27 -12.31 -13.24
C ALA A 144 -7.97 -11.64 -14.42
N LEU A 145 -7.82 -10.32 -14.59
CA LEU A 145 -8.67 -9.51 -15.47
C LEU A 145 -7.86 -8.74 -16.51
N ARG A 146 -8.47 -8.56 -17.70
CA ARG A 146 -8.09 -7.54 -18.66
C ARG A 146 -8.91 -6.29 -18.41
N VAL A 147 -8.30 -5.11 -18.58
CA VAL A 147 -9.05 -3.87 -18.59
C VAL A 147 -9.70 -3.64 -19.96
N PRO A 148 -10.90 -3.04 -20.02
CA PRO A 148 -11.60 -2.81 -21.29
C PRO A 148 -11.01 -1.62 -22.05
N GLY A 149 -11.26 -1.60 -23.39
CA GLY A 149 -11.03 -0.43 -24.23
C GLY A 149 -9.59 -0.20 -24.67
N THR A 150 -8.61 -0.94 -24.16
CA THR A 150 -7.21 -0.86 -24.59
C THR A 150 -6.56 -2.23 -24.58
N ALA A 151 -5.71 -2.47 -25.58
CA ALA A 151 -4.91 -3.70 -25.67
C ALA A 151 -3.53 -3.55 -25.00
N ASP A 152 -3.12 -2.32 -24.68
CA ASP A 152 -1.78 -1.97 -24.23
C ASP A 152 -1.84 -1.13 -22.93
N ALA A 153 -2.65 -1.56 -21.96
CA ALA A 153 -2.68 -0.92 -20.64
C ALA A 153 -1.36 -1.18 -19.91
N PHE A 154 -0.76 -0.11 -19.41
CA PHE A 154 0.33 -0.19 -18.45
C PHE A 154 -0.23 0.23 -17.09
N LEU A 155 -0.77 -0.73 -16.34
CA LEU A 155 -1.26 -0.43 -15.00
C LEU A 155 -0.07 -0.21 -14.06
N ASN A 156 0.00 0.98 -13.46
CA ASN A 156 1.15 1.41 -12.67
C ASN A 156 0.90 1.25 -11.16
N ASP A 157 -0.02 2.00 -10.60
CA ASP A 157 -0.30 1.97 -9.15
C ASP A 157 -1.80 1.73 -8.90
N VAL A 158 -2.13 1.43 -7.64
CA VAL A 158 -3.50 1.09 -7.25
C VAL A 158 -3.83 1.59 -5.85
N ALA A 159 -5.02 2.17 -5.69
CA ALA A 159 -5.56 2.60 -4.39
C ALA A 159 -6.98 2.07 -4.18
N ILE A 160 -7.35 1.85 -2.92
CA ILE A 160 -8.72 1.50 -2.55
C ILE A 160 -9.53 2.78 -2.36
N GLY A 161 -10.67 2.86 -3.05
CA GLY A 161 -11.62 3.95 -2.93
C GLY A 161 -12.46 3.89 -1.66
N ALA A 162 -13.21 4.96 -1.41
CA ALA A 162 -14.15 5.04 -0.29
C ALA A 162 -15.29 4.01 -0.41
N ASP A 163 -15.62 3.60 -1.63
CA ASP A 163 -16.58 2.55 -1.96
C ASP A 163 -16.05 1.13 -1.78
N GLY A 164 -14.76 0.98 -1.45
CA GLY A 164 -14.07 -0.30 -1.29
C GLY A 164 -13.57 -0.94 -2.58
N ALA A 165 -13.82 -0.34 -3.74
CA ALA A 165 -13.25 -0.80 -5.01
C ALA A 165 -11.78 -0.40 -5.14
N ALA A 166 -11.03 -1.09 -6.00
CA ALA A 166 -9.66 -0.76 -6.34
C ALA A 166 -9.61 0.07 -7.64
N TYR A 167 -8.76 1.11 -7.65
CA TYR A 167 -8.61 2.05 -8.76
C TYR A 167 -7.17 2.02 -9.25
N PHE A 168 -6.99 1.65 -10.52
CA PHE A 168 -5.69 1.42 -11.16
C PHE A 168 -5.39 2.53 -12.15
N THR A 169 -4.23 3.16 -12.04
CA THR A 169 -3.73 4.15 -13.00
C THR A 169 -3.11 3.49 -14.21
N ASN A 170 -3.22 4.12 -15.40
CA ASN A 170 -2.60 3.68 -16.64
C ASN A 170 -1.49 4.67 -17.06
N SER A 171 -0.24 4.21 -17.10
CA SER A 171 0.89 5.05 -17.53
C SER A 171 0.96 5.29 -19.04
N ASN A 172 0.29 4.49 -19.85
CA ASN A 172 0.26 4.68 -21.30
C ASN A 172 -0.75 5.74 -21.73
N ASP A 173 -1.86 5.85 -21.01
CA ASP A 173 -2.92 6.82 -21.30
C ASP A 173 -3.47 7.42 -20.00
N PRO A 174 -4.04 8.64 -20.02
CA PRO A 174 -4.58 9.28 -18.82
C PRO A 174 -5.92 8.66 -18.39
N GLN A 175 -5.90 7.38 -18.07
CA GLN A 175 -7.05 6.56 -17.73
C GLN A 175 -6.91 5.95 -16.33
N ILE A 176 -8.03 5.77 -15.68
CA ILE A 176 -8.13 5.02 -14.42
C ILE A 176 -9.20 3.94 -14.57
N PHE A 177 -8.85 2.72 -14.19
CA PHE A 177 -9.75 1.57 -14.21
C PHE A 177 -10.20 1.24 -12.79
N ARG A 178 -11.48 0.93 -12.63
CA ARG A 178 -12.08 0.50 -11.37
C ARG A 178 -12.31 -1.00 -11.39
N VAL A 179 -11.97 -1.67 -10.29
CA VAL A 179 -12.14 -3.10 -10.11
C VAL A 179 -12.92 -3.37 -8.84
N ALA A 180 -13.98 -4.12 -8.95
CA ALA A 180 -14.85 -4.46 -7.82
C ALA A 180 -15.49 -5.83 -8.01
N PRO A 181 -16.01 -6.46 -6.94
CA PRO A 181 -16.87 -7.62 -7.04
C PRO A 181 -18.11 -7.31 -7.92
N ALA A 182 -18.48 -8.26 -8.79
CA ALA A 182 -19.61 -8.14 -9.69
C ALA A 182 -20.26 -9.52 -9.90
N GLY A 183 -21.52 -9.67 -9.52
CA GLY A 183 -22.19 -10.98 -9.52
C GLY A 183 -21.43 -11.99 -8.65
N ASP A 184 -21.15 -13.16 -9.22
CA ASP A 184 -20.38 -14.23 -8.57
C ASP A 184 -18.85 -14.09 -8.79
N GLY A 185 -18.38 -12.97 -9.35
CA GLY A 185 -16.97 -12.77 -9.70
C GLY A 185 -16.52 -11.33 -9.51
N TRP A 186 -15.66 -10.87 -10.42
CA TRP A 186 -15.04 -9.55 -10.43
C TRP A 186 -15.15 -8.90 -11.81
N ALA A 187 -15.25 -7.59 -11.84
CA ALA A 187 -15.25 -6.83 -13.10
C ALA A 187 -14.26 -5.67 -13.04
N ALA A 188 -13.65 -5.38 -14.20
CA ALA A 188 -12.88 -4.19 -14.46
C ALA A 188 -13.66 -3.27 -15.41
N GLU A 189 -13.72 -1.98 -15.12
CA GLU A 189 -14.35 -0.97 -15.95
C GLU A 189 -13.45 0.24 -16.14
N LEU A 190 -13.57 0.93 -17.27
CA LEU A 190 -12.96 2.25 -17.46
C LEU A 190 -13.77 3.23 -16.62
N TRP A 191 -13.20 3.67 -15.51
CA TRP A 191 -13.88 4.58 -14.58
C TRP A 191 -13.71 6.05 -14.97
N ALA A 192 -12.48 6.43 -15.39
CA ALA A 192 -12.22 7.79 -15.85
C ALA A 192 -11.28 7.77 -17.06
N ASP A 193 -11.62 8.58 -18.06
CA ASP A 193 -10.76 8.92 -19.20
C ASP A 193 -10.54 10.43 -19.19
N ALA A 194 -9.32 10.84 -18.88
CA ALA A 194 -8.93 12.22 -18.77
C ALA A 194 -8.21 12.76 -20.03
N SER A 195 -8.27 12.04 -21.16
CA SER A 195 -7.58 12.40 -22.42
C SER A 195 -7.95 13.79 -22.97
N GLY A 196 -9.12 14.33 -22.56
CA GLY A 196 -9.54 15.69 -22.90
C GLY A 196 -8.94 16.80 -22.01
N THR A 197 -8.25 16.44 -20.91
CA THR A 197 -7.75 17.37 -19.91
C THR A 197 -6.26 17.16 -19.62
N ILE A 198 -5.79 15.93 -19.63
CA ILE A 198 -4.39 15.58 -19.36
C ILE A 198 -3.72 15.25 -20.68
N ASP A 199 -2.74 16.07 -21.06
CA ASP A 199 -1.93 15.79 -22.22
C ASP A 199 -1.05 14.55 -21.99
N ARG A 200 -1.16 13.57 -22.90
CA ARG A 200 -0.24 12.45 -22.94
C ARG A 200 1.12 12.93 -23.45
N VAL A 201 2.17 12.69 -22.66
CA VAL A 201 3.55 12.98 -23.05
C VAL A 201 4.38 11.70 -23.09
N ALA A 202 5.54 11.74 -23.75
CA ALA A 202 6.42 10.59 -23.84
C ALA A 202 6.84 10.09 -22.44
N GLY A 203 6.94 8.78 -22.29
CA GLY A 203 7.26 8.11 -21.02
C GLY A 203 6.01 7.75 -20.20
N PHE A 204 6.21 7.57 -18.91
CA PHE A 204 5.16 7.12 -18.00
C PHE A 204 4.30 8.32 -17.55
N ASN A 205 3.00 8.29 -17.87
CA ASN A 205 2.08 9.36 -17.53
C ASN A 205 1.51 9.19 -16.12
N LEU A 206 0.31 8.58 -15.96
CA LEU A 206 -0.25 8.42 -14.62
C LEU A 206 0.47 7.31 -13.84
N GLY A 207 0.97 7.67 -12.68
CA GLY A 207 1.67 6.77 -11.75
C GLY A 207 0.95 6.67 -10.41
N GLY A 208 1.62 7.06 -9.34
CA GLY A 208 1.10 6.97 -7.97
C GLY A 208 -0.29 7.55 -7.79
N ILE A 209 -1.10 6.88 -6.98
CA ILE A 209 -2.49 7.25 -6.67
C ILE A 209 -2.75 7.17 -5.17
N ALA A 210 -3.40 8.19 -4.61
CA ALA A 210 -3.79 8.22 -3.19
C ALA A 210 -5.19 8.81 -3.03
N LEU A 211 -6.03 8.18 -2.20
CA LEU A 211 -7.36 8.69 -1.86
C LEU A 211 -7.23 9.93 -0.94
N SER A 212 -8.03 10.98 -1.18
CA SER A 212 -8.12 12.17 -0.31
C SER A 212 -8.60 11.83 1.10
N ALA A 213 -8.40 12.72 2.07
CA ALA A 213 -8.71 12.43 3.48
C ALA A 213 -10.20 12.26 3.72
N ASP A 214 -11.04 13.00 3.01
CA ASP A 214 -12.50 12.94 3.06
C ASP A 214 -13.10 11.87 2.12
N GLY A 215 -12.26 11.23 1.29
CA GLY A 215 -12.67 10.21 0.32
C GLY A 215 -13.34 10.78 -0.93
N SER A 216 -13.35 12.10 -1.13
CA SER A 216 -14.06 12.75 -2.25
C SER A 216 -13.28 12.74 -3.56
N ALA A 217 -11.97 12.44 -3.53
CA ALA A 217 -11.14 12.42 -4.72
C ALA A 217 -9.94 11.48 -4.60
N PHE A 218 -9.39 11.10 -5.75
CA PHE A 218 -8.03 10.59 -5.84
C PHE A 218 -7.07 11.71 -6.25
N VAL A 219 -5.90 11.73 -5.64
CA VAL A 219 -4.74 12.50 -6.06
C VAL A 219 -3.84 11.57 -6.86
N VAL A 220 -3.49 11.96 -8.08
CA VAL A 220 -2.74 11.13 -9.02
C VAL A 220 -1.54 11.91 -9.55
N ALA A 221 -0.37 11.29 -9.56
CA ALA A 221 0.84 11.87 -10.12
C ALA A 221 0.94 11.61 -11.63
N GLN A 222 1.32 12.63 -12.40
CA GLN A 222 1.83 12.47 -13.75
C GLN A 222 3.35 12.64 -13.70
N GLY A 223 4.07 11.53 -13.57
CA GLY A 223 5.48 11.50 -13.16
C GLY A 223 6.42 12.23 -14.11
N ASN A 224 6.22 12.11 -15.41
CA ASN A 224 7.08 12.72 -16.43
C ASN A 224 6.95 14.26 -16.51
N THR A 225 5.84 14.82 -16.06
CA THR A 225 5.63 16.29 -16.02
C THR A 225 5.78 16.88 -14.61
N GLY A 226 5.64 16.06 -13.57
CA GLY A 226 5.57 16.49 -12.19
C GLY A 226 4.23 17.14 -11.81
N ALA A 227 3.20 16.99 -12.64
CA ALA A 227 1.86 17.45 -12.33
C ALA A 227 1.17 16.51 -11.33
N LEU A 228 0.31 17.08 -10.49
CA LEU A 228 -0.64 16.35 -9.70
C LEU A 228 -2.06 16.65 -10.21
N TRP A 229 -2.88 15.61 -10.24
CA TRP A 229 -4.24 15.66 -10.74
C TRP A 229 -5.22 15.17 -9.69
N ARG A 230 -6.36 15.83 -9.59
CA ARG A 230 -7.48 15.45 -8.75
C ARG A 230 -8.56 14.80 -9.60
N PHE A 231 -8.96 13.58 -9.23
CA PHE A 231 -10.08 12.87 -9.85
C PHE A 231 -11.20 12.72 -8.82
N ALA A 232 -12.33 13.38 -9.02
CA ALA A 232 -13.46 13.33 -8.11
C ALA A 232 -14.05 11.90 -8.07
N THR A 233 -14.28 11.35 -6.87
CA THR A 233 -14.75 9.96 -6.73
C THR A 233 -16.18 9.76 -7.18
N VAL A 234 -16.99 10.84 -7.23
CA VAL A 234 -18.41 10.80 -7.59
C VAL A 234 -18.64 10.54 -9.08
N ASP A 235 -17.78 11.06 -9.96
CA ASP A 235 -18.01 11.07 -11.41
C ASP A 235 -16.72 10.95 -12.25
N GLY A 236 -15.56 10.84 -11.63
CA GLY A 236 -14.26 10.80 -12.33
C GLY A 236 -13.82 12.13 -12.91
N ALA A 237 -14.51 13.24 -12.61
CA ALA A 237 -14.14 14.56 -13.11
C ALA A 237 -12.71 14.93 -12.67
N VAL A 238 -11.91 15.42 -13.63
CA VAL A 238 -10.50 15.70 -13.42
C VAL A 238 -10.20 17.20 -13.39
N SER A 239 -9.31 17.59 -12.48
CA SER A 239 -8.75 18.97 -12.39
C SER A 239 -7.27 18.92 -12.01
N ALA A 240 -6.52 19.92 -12.47
CA ALA A 240 -5.14 20.09 -12.04
C ALA A 240 -5.08 20.57 -10.57
N ILE A 241 -4.12 20.05 -9.81
CA ILE A 241 -3.83 20.51 -8.46
C ILE A 241 -2.72 21.56 -8.55
N ASP A 242 -2.95 22.76 -7.97
CA ASP A 242 -1.91 23.77 -7.86
C ASP A 242 -0.82 23.31 -6.87
N THR A 243 0.35 22.98 -7.38
CA THR A 243 1.51 22.57 -6.60
C THR A 243 2.35 23.74 -6.09
N GLN A 244 1.91 24.99 -6.35
CA GLN A 244 2.59 26.23 -5.97
C GLN A 244 4.07 26.28 -6.42
N GLY A 245 4.32 25.76 -7.62
CA GLY A 245 5.65 25.72 -8.21
C GLY A 245 6.60 24.69 -7.59
N ALA A 246 6.10 23.72 -6.82
CA ALA A 246 6.92 22.60 -6.39
C ALA A 246 7.38 21.78 -7.60
N ASP A 247 8.68 21.51 -7.70
CA ASP A 247 9.20 20.55 -8.68
C ASP A 247 8.90 19.13 -8.19
N LEU A 248 8.04 18.43 -8.94
CA LEU A 248 7.65 17.05 -8.68
C LEU A 248 7.93 16.13 -9.89
N VAL A 249 8.79 16.54 -10.82
CA VAL A 249 9.23 15.66 -11.92
C VAL A 249 9.81 14.38 -11.34
N ASN A 250 9.49 13.26 -11.97
CA ASN A 250 9.73 11.89 -11.47
C ASN A 250 8.92 11.54 -10.21
N ALA A 251 7.79 12.21 -9.95
CA ALA A 251 6.83 11.74 -8.97
C ALA A 251 6.33 10.36 -9.37
N ASP A 252 6.50 9.39 -8.49
CA ASP A 252 6.09 8.00 -8.65
C ASP A 252 5.11 7.63 -7.54
N GLY A 253 5.51 7.02 -6.45
CA GLY A 253 4.61 6.67 -5.37
C GLY A 253 4.07 7.86 -4.58
N LEU A 254 2.79 7.81 -4.25
CA LEU A 254 2.08 8.75 -3.38
C LEU A 254 1.65 8.08 -2.09
N VAL A 255 2.00 8.68 -0.94
CA VAL A 255 1.62 8.18 0.37
C VAL A 255 0.93 9.26 1.17
N ARG A 256 -0.35 9.08 1.48
CA ARG A 256 -1.11 10.05 2.27
C ARG A 256 -1.26 9.59 3.72
N GLN A 257 -0.98 10.49 4.65
CA GLN A 257 -1.23 10.34 6.09
C GLN A 257 -1.93 11.59 6.62
N GLY A 258 -3.24 11.52 6.88
CA GLY A 258 -4.01 12.70 7.27
C GLY A 258 -3.91 13.81 6.22
N ASN A 259 -3.39 14.98 6.61
CA ASN A 259 -3.18 16.13 5.73
C ASN A 259 -1.76 16.20 5.15
N GLU A 260 -1.00 15.12 5.23
CA GLU A 260 0.33 15.02 4.64
C GLU A 260 0.31 14.07 3.44
N LEU A 261 0.92 14.51 2.36
CA LEU A 261 1.18 13.72 1.15
C LEU A 261 2.70 13.63 0.96
N THR A 262 3.23 12.44 1.11
CA THR A 262 4.63 12.13 0.74
C THR A 262 4.66 11.72 -0.72
N VAL A 263 5.52 12.38 -1.50
CA VAL A 263 5.76 12.10 -2.92
C VAL A 263 7.15 11.52 -3.07
N ILE A 264 7.22 10.28 -3.51
CA ILE A 264 8.48 9.62 -3.86
C ILE A 264 8.83 10.03 -5.28
N ARG A 265 10.02 10.64 -5.47
CA ARG A 265 10.53 11.08 -6.78
C ARG A 265 11.69 10.19 -7.18
N ASN A 266 11.37 9.07 -7.83
CA ASN A 266 12.26 7.92 -8.03
C ASN A 266 13.65 8.30 -8.60
N PHE A 267 13.76 8.59 -9.88
CA PHE A 267 15.04 8.93 -10.54
C PHE A 267 15.61 10.29 -10.12
N SER A 268 14.80 11.17 -9.53
CA SER A 268 15.31 12.40 -8.89
C SER A 268 16.00 12.11 -7.56
N LYS A 269 15.84 10.92 -7.00
CA LYS A 269 16.35 10.51 -5.68
C LYS A 269 15.99 11.53 -4.59
N MET A 270 14.71 11.90 -4.58
CA MET A 270 14.15 12.91 -3.68
C MET A 270 12.82 12.43 -3.09
N VAL A 271 12.53 12.87 -1.90
CA VAL A 271 11.22 12.72 -1.27
C VAL A 271 10.69 14.10 -0.91
N ALA A 272 9.52 14.43 -1.45
CA ALA A 272 8.84 15.69 -1.12
C ALA A 272 7.71 15.41 -0.12
N THR A 273 7.63 16.23 0.91
CA THR A 273 6.51 16.22 1.86
C THR A 273 5.65 17.44 1.57
N MET A 274 4.39 17.19 1.26
CA MET A 274 3.40 18.20 0.93
C MET A 274 2.33 18.23 2.02
N ARG A 275 1.80 19.42 2.33
CA ARG A 275 0.53 19.53 3.05
C ARG A 275 -0.58 19.55 2.01
N ILE A 276 -1.57 18.67 2.19
CA ILE A 276 -2.69 18.53 1.26
C ILE A 276 -4.01 18.86 1.99
N SER A 277 -4.93 19.55 1.30
CA SER A 277 -6.30 19.75 1.79
C SER A 277 -7.06 18.41 1.92
N ALA A 278 -8.11 18.40 2.73
CA ALA A 278 -8.86 17.18 3.00
C ALA A 278 -9.51 16.57 1.75
N ASP A 279 -9.96 17.42 0.83
CA ASP A 279 -10.58 17.08 -0.46
C ASP A 279 -9.57 16.82 -1.60
N GLY A 280 -8.27 17.00 -1.33
CA GLY A 280 -7.21 16.79 -2.32
C GLY A 280 -7.06 17.90 -3.37
N ASP A 281 -7.68 19.07 -3.18
CA ASP A 281 -7.73 20.14 -4.17
C ASP A 281 -6.46 21.02 -4.20
N THR A 282 -5.81 21.18 -3.05
CA THR A 282 -4.61 22.04 -2.93
C THR A 282 -3.48 21.34 -2.21
N VAL A 283 -2.24 21.61 -2.66
CA VAL A 283 -1.02 21.13 -1.99
C VAL A 283 0.00 22.26 -1.79
N HIS A 284 0.71 22.19 -0.65
CA HIS A 284 1.79 23.10 -0.32
C HIS A 284 3.02 22.29 0.07
N ARG A 285 4.17 22.59 -0.53
CA ARG A 285 5.41 21.93 -0.16
C ARG A 285 5.83 22.33 1.26
N VAL A 286 6.00 21.34 2.12
CA VAL A 286 6.49 21.50 3.50
C VAL A 286 7.99 21.28 3.55
N ALA A 287 8.47 20.20 2.92
CA ALA A 287 9.87 19.83 2.87
C ALA A 287 10.20 19.07 1.59
N GLN A 288 11.47 19.05 1.25
CA GLN A 288 12.03 18.16 0.24
C GLN A 288 13.40 17.73 0.73
N ARG A 289 13.67 16.43 0.69
CA ARG A 289 14.93 15.85 1.16
C ARG A 289 15.49 14.90 0.10
N ALA A 290 16.80 14.80 0.01
CA ALA A 290 17.44 13.73 -0.74
C ALA A 290 17.09 12.40 -0.10
N SER A 291 16.82 11.41 -0.92
CA SER A 291 16.80 10.00 -0.51
C SER A 291 18.22 9.44 -0.58
N ASP A 292 18.38 8.19 -0.13
CA ASP A 292 19.63 7.48 -0.26
C ASP A 292 20.14 7.52 -1.72
N PRO A 293 21.34 8.05 -2.01
CA PRO A 293 21.85 8.20 -3.37
C PRO A 293 22.14 6.87 -4.07
N ASP A 294 22.34 5.79 -3.32
CA ASP A 294 22.65 4.46 -3.85
C ASP A 294 21.37 3.66 -4.16
N ARG A 295 20.19 4.27 -4.02
CA ARG A 295 18.88 3.61 -4.17
C ARG A 295 17.93 4.37 -5.09
N VAL A 296 17.05 3.66 -5.76
CA VAL A 296 15.90 4.23 -6.48
C VAL A 296 14.63 3.73 -5.83
N TYR A 297 14.01 4.55 -5.01
CA TYR A 297 12.70 4.25 -4.45
C TYR A 297 11.60 4.57 -5.44
N THR A 298 10.73 3.62 -5.73
CA THR A 298 9.55 3.80 -6.59
C THR A 298 8.35 4.24 -5.79
N THR A 299 8.08 3.56 -4.69
CA THR A 299 6.92 3.85 -3.84
C THR A 299 7.21 3.52 -2.37
N ALA A 300 6.28 3.93 -1.52
CA ALA A 300 6.30 3.60 -0.11
C ALA A 300 4.86 3.42 0.41
N LYS A 301 4.70 2.72 1.52
CA LYS A 301 3.45 2.66 2.30
C LYS A 301 3.77 2.74 3.79
N VAL A 302 2.78 3.12 4.57
CA VAL A 302 2.94 3.19 6.03
C VAL A 302 2.37 1.95 6.67
N LEU A 303 3.20 1.22 7.41
CA LEU A 303 2.80 0.07 8.21
C LEU A 303 3.01 0.37 9.69
N HIS A 304 1.92 0.40 10.47
CA HIS A 304 1.95 0.70 11.90
C HIS A 304 2.75 1.98 12.26
N GLY A 305 2.52 3.06 11.49
CA GLY A 305 3.13 4.37 11.70
C GLY A 305 4.56 4.51 11.15
N ARG A 306 5.12 3.50 10.50
CA ARG A 306 6.43 3.53 9.87
C ARG A 306 6.30 3.54 8.36
N LEU A 307 6.99 4.45 7.70
CA LEU A 307 7.10 4.49 6.24
C LEU A 307 8.06 3.39 5.79
N LEU A 308 7.60 2.52 4.90
CA LEU A 308 8.36 1.46 4.25
C LEU A 308 8.51 1.80 2.78
N ALA A 309 9.73 1.91 2.28
CA ALA A 309 10.03 2.24 0.88
C ALA A 309 10.73 1.08 0.17
N VAL A 310 10.35 0.85 -1.09
CA VAL A 310 10.91 -0.22 -1.93
C VAL A 310 12.10 0.31 -2.72
N ASP A 311 13.25 -0.37 -2.60
CA ASP A 311 14.40 -0.14 -3.48
C ASP A 311 14.22 -0.96 -4.77
N SER A 312 13.99 -0.27 -5.88
CA SER A 312 13.62 -0.90 -7.15
C SER A 312 14.80 -1.44 -7.95
N LYS A 313 15.98 -0.92 -7.74
CA LYS A 313 17.19 -1.22 -8.53
C LYS A 313 17.06 -0.83 -10.01
N PHE A 314 16.21 0.14 -10.36
CA PHE A 314 15.94 0.51 -11.76
C PHE A 314 17.12 1.21 -12.46
N ASP A 315 18.05 1.79 -11.71
CA ASP A 315 19.27 2.42 -12.24
C ASP A 315 20.45 1.41 -12.41
N GLU A 316 20.31 0.17 -11.98
CA GLU A 316 21.34 -0.85 -12.12
C GLU A 316 21.22 -1.61 -13.45
N GLN A 317 22.36 -1.82 -14.17
CA GLN A 317 22.44 -2.57 -15.42
C GLN A 317 23.74 -3.42 -15.42
N PRO A 318 23.70 -4.68 -15.88
CA PRO A 318 22.52 -5.49 -16.24
C PRO A 318 21.61 -5.74 -15.05
N ALA A 319 20.71 -6.71 -15.11
CA ALA A 319 19.81 -6.99 -13.98
C ALA A 319 20.56 -7.02 -12.66
N PRO A 320 20.11 -6.33 -11.63
CA PRO A 320 20.84 -6.13 -10.38
C PRO A 320 21.06 -7.46 -9.64
N SER A 321 22.16 -7.55 -8.93
CA SER A 321 22.34 -8.57 -7.90
C SER A 321 21.95 -8.02 -6.54
N GLY A 322 21.39 -8.86 -5.68
CA GLY A 322 21.04 -8.46 -4.32
C GLY A 322 22.19 -7.80 -3.51
N PRO A 323 21.90 -7.27 -2.36
CA PRO A 323 20.67 -7.47 -1.61
C PRO A 323 19.53 -6.63 -2.15
N TYR A 324 18.32 -7.21 -2.12
CA TYR A 324 17.05 -6.55 -2.42
C TYR A 324 16.35 -6.24 -1.12
N ASP A 325 15.76 -5.07 -0.99
CA ASP A 325 15.19 -4.72 0.29
C ASP A 325 14.08 -3.67 0.24
N VAL A 326 13.31 -3.70 1.34
CA VAL A 326 12.44 -2.63 1.77
C VAL A 326 13.10 -1.95 2.96
N VAL A 327 13.15 -0.62 2.95
CA VAL A 327 13.75 0.14 4.04
C VAL A 327 12.70 0.89 4.86
N GLY A 328 12.93 0.98 6.15
CA GLY A 328 12.06 1.67 7.10
C GLY A 328 12.26 3.18 7.16
N SER A 329 13.09 3.73 6.32
CA SER A 329 13.31 5.17 6.16
C SER A 329 14.04 5.42 4.85
N PRO A 330 13.47 6.12 3.89
CA PRO A 330 14.10 6.40 2.61
C PRO A 330 15.10 7.58 2.65
N TRP A 331 15.33 8.14 3.82
CA TRP A 331 16.19 9.33 3.98
C TRP A 331 17.67 8.96 3.96
N ALA A 332 18.48 9.83 3.34
CA ALA A 332 19.95 9.78 3.41
C ALA A 332 20.46 10.22 4.80
#